data_5b41b8d6300b4e140786881f36d94b08
#
_entry.id   5b41b8d6300b4e140786881f36d94b08
#
_cell.length_a   1.000
_cell.length_b   1.000
_cell.length_c   1.000
_cell.angle_alpha   90.00
_cell.angle_beta   90.00
_cell.angle_gamma   90.00
#
_symmetry.space_group_name_H-M   'P 1'
#
loop_
_entity.id
_entity.type
_entity.pdbx_description
1 polymer ?
#
loop_
_entity_poly.entity_id
_entity_poly.type
_entity_poly.pdbx_seq_one_letter_code
_entity_poly.pdbx_strand_id
1 'polypeptide(L)'
;MSDSLSVAVVGAGAWGTALAALLATKGHDVTIWSYEAEVAEAINERHVNPYLIDVSLPEQLRAAAEVGVAVAGADVVLSASPSQFVRSIMGEAAEHLASEALIVSASKGIELGSLLRMDEVLAAVLPE
;
A
#
# COMPACT_ATOMS: atom_id res chain seq x y z
N MET A 1 -5.08 9.58 -24.45
CA MET A 1 -4.87 10.16 -23.15
C MET A 1 -5.04 9.14 -22.04
N SER A 2 -4.12 9.13 -21.16
CA SER A 2 -4.14 8.13 -20.10
C SER A 2 -4.84 8.64 -18.85
N ASP A 3 -5.74 7.83 -18.32
CA ASP A 3 -6.33 8.10 -17.02
C ASP A 3 -5.59 7.35 -15.92
N SER A 4 -4.39 6.85 -16.22
CA SER A 4 -3.65 6.08 -15.24
C SER A 4 -3.11 6.97 -14.12
N LEU A 5 -3.15 6.41 -12.92
CA LEU A 5 -2.63 7.05 -11.73
C LEU A 5 -1.43 6.28 -11.23
N SER A 6 -0.57 6.96 -10.50
CA SER A 6 0.49 6.31 -9.75
C SER A 6 -0.07 5.98 -8.38
N VAL A 7 -0.15 4.69 -8.06
CA VAL A 7 -0.79 4.21 -6.83
C VAL A 7 0.21 3.42 -6.00
N ALA A 8 0.28 3.74 -4.72
CA ALA A 8 1.04 2.95 -3.76
C ALA A 8 0.05 2.20 -2.87
N VAL A 9 0.21 0.88 -2.77
CA VAL A 9 -0.59 0.07 -1.85
C VAL A 9 0.31 -0.31 -0.68
N VAL A 10 0.00 0.19 0.50
CA VAL A 10 0.83 0.01 1.68
C VAL A 10 0.31 -1.19 2.48
N GLY A 11 0.89 -2.34 2.21
CA GLY A 11 0.53 -3.59 2.84
C GLY A 11 0.34 -4.70 1.81
N ALA A 12 1.07 -5.79 1.95
CA ALA A 12 1.10 -6.88 0.97
C ALA A 12 0.49 -8.17 1.50
N GLY A 13 -0.51 -8.06 2.37
CA GLY A 13 -1.33 -9.20 2.73
C GLY A 13 -2.27 -9.55 1.58
N ALA A 14 -3.17 -10.51 1.80
CA ALA A 14 -4.08 -10.95 0.75
C ALA A 14 -4.94 -9.82 0.20
N TRP A 15 -5.50 -9.00 1.10
CA TRP A 15 -6.40 -7.92 0.69
C TRP A 15 -5.67 -6.84 -0.09
N GLY A 16 -4.53 -6.35 0.43
CA GLY A 16 -3.75 -5.33 -0.25
C GLY A 16 -3.25 -5.80 -1.62
N THR A 17 -2.80 -7.06 -1.69
CA THR A 17 -2.31 -7.62 -2.94
C THR A 17 -3.43 -7.75 -3.97
N ALA A 18 -4.64 -8.16 -3.54
CA ALA A 18 -5.78 -8.25 -4.45
C ALA A 18 -6.15 -6.88 -5.02
N LEU A 19 -6.15 -5.85 -4.17
CA LEU A 19 -6.43 -4.48 -4.62
C LEU A 19 -5.36 -3.99 -5.59
N ALA A 20 -4.09 -4.24 -5.27
CA ALA A 20 -2.99 -3.82 -6.13
C ALA A 20 -3.07 -4.49 -7.50
N ALA A 21 -3.37 -5.79 -7.52
CA ALA A 21 -3.50 -6.53 -8.77
C ALA A 21 -4.64 -6.00 -9.63
N LEU A 22 -5.77 -5.69 -8.99
CA LEU A 22 -6.92 -5.13 -9.70
C LEU A 22 -6.56 -3.80 -10.35
N LEU A 23 -5.91 -2.92 -9.60
CA LEU A 23 -5.55 -1.59 -10.11
C LEU A 23 -4.51 -1.69 -11.23
N ALA A 24 -3.52 -2.58 -11.09
CA ALA A 24 -2.51 -2.76 -12.13
C ALA A 24 -3.16 -3.32 -13.40
N THR A 25 -4.11 -4.23 -13.25
CA THR A 25 -4.83 -4.80 -14.40
C THR A 25 -5.63 -3.73 -15.14
N LYS A 26 -6.09 -2.70 -14.42
CA LYS A 26 -6.83 -1.60 -15.04
C LYS A 26 -5.92 -0.53 -15.66
N GLY A 27 -4.62 -0.73 -15.64
CA GLY A 27 -3.68 0.15 -16.33
C GLY A 27 -3.02 1.21 -15.45
N HIS A 28 -3.22 1.17 -14.15
CA HIS A 28 -2.55 2.11 -13.26
C HIS A 28 -1.12 1.64 -12.98
N ASP A 29 -0.26 2.60 -12.64
CA ASP A 29 1.12 2.32 -12.26
C ASP A 29 1.13 2.05 -10.75
N VAL A 30 1.21 0.79 -10.36
CA VAL A 30 1.04 0.37 -8.97
C VAL A 30 2.34 -0.17 -8.39
N THR A 31 2.69 0.34 -7.20
CA THR A 31 3.78 -0.21 -6.39
C THR A 31 3.18 -0.63 -5.07
N ILE A 32 3.41 -1.88 -4.67
CA ILE A 32 2.94 -2.40 -3.39
C ILE A 32 4.11 -2.44 -2.42
N TRP A 33 3.88 -2.01 -1.18
CA TRP A 33 4.89 -2.12 -0.14
C TRP A 33 4.67 -3.40 0.65
N SER A 34 5.74 -4.16 0.84
CA SER A 34 5.75 -5.33 1.69
C SER A 34 6.71 -5.12 2.85
N TYR A 35 6.24 -5.40 4.06
CA TYR A 35 7.12 -5.41 5.23
C TYR A 35 8.20 -6.49 5.08
N GLU A 36 7.87 -7.60 4.42
CA GLU A 36 8.79 -8.72 4.23
C GLU A 36 9.49 -8.60 2.88
N ALA A 37 10.82 -8.51 2.90
CA ALA A 37 11.59 -8.36 1.68
C ALA A 37 11.40 -9.54 0.72
N GLU A 38 11.24 -10.74 1.25
CA GLU A 38 11.03 -11.93 0.43
C GLU A 38 9.73 -11.87 -0.37
N VAL A 39 8.70 -11.25 0.21
CA VAL A 39 7.42 -11.09 -0.48
C VAL A 39 7.58 -10.10 -1.62
N ALA A 40 8.29 -8.99 -1.38
CA ALA A 40 8.55 -8.01 -2.43
C ALA A 40 9.34 -8.65 -3.58
N GLU A 41 10.34 -9.45 -3.26
CA GLU A 41 11.12 -10.14 -4.27
C GLU A 41 10.28 -11.11 -5.08
N ALA A 42 9.40 -11.87 -4.41
CA ALA A 42 8.54 -12.82 -5.10
C ALA A 42 7.59 -12.11 -6.07
N ILE A 43 7.05 -10.97 -5.67
CA ILE A 43 6.17 -10.19 -6.55
C ILE A 43 6.95 -9.69 -7.77
N ASN A 44 8.14 -9.13 -7.57
CA ASN A 44 8.92 -8.55 -8.66
C ASN A 44 9.46 -9.61 -9.62
N GLU A 45 9.90 -10.75 -9.10
CA GLU A 45 10.61 -11.74 -9.91
C GLU A 45 9.73 -12.88 -10.40
N ARG A 46 8.74 -13.28 -9.62
CA ARG A 46 7.90 -14.44 -9.96
C ARG A 46 6.42 -14.09 -10.10
N HIS A 47 6.05 -12.84 -9.82
CA HIS A 47 4.67 -12.36 -9.95
C HIS A 47 3.70 -13.17 -9.11
N VAL A 48 4.13 -13.52 -7.90
CA VAL A 48 3.32 -14.27 -6.93
C VAL A 48 3.49 -13.68 -5.55
N ASN A 49 2.50 -13.92 -4.69
CA ASN A 49 2.56 -13.53 -3.29
C ASN A 49 2.05 -14.70 -2.45
N PRO A 50 2.84 -15.19 -1.49
CA PRO A 50 2.42 -16.33 -0.66
C PRO A 50 1.15 -16.06 0.15
N TYR A 51 0.81 -14.80 0.38
CA TYR A 51 -0.44 -14.46 1.09
C TYR A 51 -1.66 -14.47 0.18
N LEU A 52 -1.47 -14.61 -1.12
CA LEU A 52 -2.57 -14.71 -2.10
C LEU A 52 -2.27 -15.91 -3.00
N ILE A 53 -2.57 -17.08 -2.47
CA ILE A 53 -2.19 -18.36 -3.08
C ILE A 53 -2.91 -18.58 -4.40
N ASP A 54 -2.19 -19.19 -5.36
CA ASP A 54 -2.73 -19.61 -6.66
C ASP A 54 -3.20 -18.46 -7.54
N VAL A 55 -2.71 -17.25 -7.29
CA VAL A 55 -3.01 -16.10 -8.13
C VAL A 55 -1.73 -15.64 -8.81
N SER A 56 -1.78 -15.50 -10.13
CA SER A 56 -0.68 -14.94 -10.90
C SER A 56 -0.89 -13.43 -10.96
N LEU A 57 0.09 -12.66 -10.51
CA LEU A 57 -0.03 -11.21 -10.45
C LEU A 57 0.38 -10.58 -11.79
N PRO A 58 -0.18 -9.40 -12.12
CA PRO A 58 0.23 -8.70 -13.34
C PRO A 58 1.73 -8.41 -13.35
N GLU A 59 2.36 -8.55 -14.49
CA GLU A 59 3.81 -8.31 -14.61
C GLU A 59 4.20 -6.87 -14.32
N GLN A 60 3.32 -5.94 -14.57
CA GLN A 60 3.58 -4.53 -14.33
C GLN A 60 3.44 -4.11 -12.89
N LEU A 61 2.92 -4.97 -12.01
CA LEU A 61 2.85 -4.70 -10.58
C LEU A 61 4.25 -4.81 -9.99
N ARG A 62 4.70 -3.75 -9.34
CA ARG A 62 6.01 -3.71 -8.70
C ARG A 62 5.86 -3.69 -7.19
N ALA A 63 6.88 -4.16 -6.49
CA ALA A 63 6.87 -4.17 -5.04
C ALA A 63 8.14 -3.53 -4.49
N ALA A 64 8.02 -2.95 -3.32
CA ALA A 64 9.15 -2.35 -2.60
C ALA A 64 9.12 -2.81 -1.16
N ALA A 65 10.29 -2.94 -0.55
CA ALA A 65 10.41 -3.35 0.85
C ALA A 65 10.53 -2.14 1.77
N GLU A 66 10.70 -0.93 1.23
CA GLU A 66 10.77 0.29 2.01
C GLU A 66 9.58 1.17 1.70
N VAL A 67 8.84 1.55 2.73
CA VAL A 67 7.58 2.27 2.54
C VAL A 67 7.80 3.63 1.89
N GLY A 68 8.89 4.32 2.21
CA GLY A 68 9.20 5.60 1.58
C GLY A 68 9.38 5.50 0.08
N VAL A 69 9.99 4.41 -0.39
CA VAL A 69 10.17 4.17 -1.81
C VAL A 69 8.83 3.90 -2.48
N ALA A 70 7.98 3.11 -1.82
CA ALA A 70 6.69 2.74 -2.41
C ALA A 70 5.77 3.94 -2.60
N VAL A 71 5.76 4.87 -1.64
CA VAL A 71 4.81 6.00 -1.68
C VAL A 71 5.35 7.23 -2.41
N ALA A 72 6.65 7.28 -2.71
CA ALA A 72 7.24 8.47 -3.32
C ALA A 72 6.58 8.77 -4.67
N GLY A 73 6.05 9.97 -4.83
CA GLY A 73 5.44 10.41 -6.07
C GLY A 73 4.08 9.81 -6.38
N ALA A 74 3.51 9.02 -5.49
CA ALA A 74 2.20 8.40 -5.73
C ALA A 74 1.09 9.44 -5.68
N ASP A 75 0.15 9.33 -6.62
CA ASP A 75 -1.05 10.17 -6.63
C ASP A 75 -2.05 9.70 -5.58
N VAL A 76 -2.12 8.38 -5.38
CA VAL A 76 -3.04 7.77 -4.42
C VAL A 76 -2.27 6.77 -3.59
N VAL A 77 -2.48 6.81 -2.28
CA VAL A 77 -1.87 5.86 -1.35
C VAL A 77 -2.98 5.10 -0.65
N LEU A 78 -3.04 3.79 -0.86
CA LEU A 78 -3.99 2.91 -0.19
C LEU A 78 -3.33 2.31 1.04
N SER A 79 -3.85 2.66 2.22
CA SER A 79 -3.36 2.09 3.47
C SER A 79 -4.09 0.77 3.71
N ALA A 80 -3.40 -0.34 3.49
CA ALA A 80 -3.98 -1.69 3.57
C ALA A 80 -3.26 -2.58 4.57
N SER A 81 -2.47 -2.00 5.46
CA SER A 81 -1.76 -2.75 6.50
C SER A 81 -2.71 -3.16 7.62
N PRO A 82 -2.38 -4.21 8.39
CA PRO A 82 -3.20 -4.57 9.56
C PRO A 82 -3.34 -3.37 10.48
N SER A 83 -4.54 -3.20 11.06
CA SER A 83 -4.91 -1.98 11.78
C SER A 83 -3.93 -1.58 12.88
N GLN A 84 -3.33 -2.55 13.57
CA GLN A 84 -2.42 -2.24 14.67
C GLN A 84 -1.07 -1.69 14.22
N PHE A 85 -0.78 -1.75 12.93
CA PHE A 85 0.48 -1.26 12.37
C PHE A 85 0.34 0.02 11.57
N VAL A 86 -0.90 0.49 11.33
CA VAL A 86 -1.13 1.64 10.45
C VAL A 86 -0.42 2.90 10.96
N ARG A 87 -0.51 3.18 12.25
CA ARG A 87 0.13 4.39 12.81
C ARG A 87 1.64 4.39 12.56
N SER A 88 2.30 3.30 12.86
CA SER A 88 3.75 3.19 12.72
C SER A 88 4.18 3.29 11.26
N ILE A 89 3.52 2.53 10.41
CA ILE A 89 3.89 2.45 8.99
C ILE A 89 3.60 3.76 8.27
N MET A 90 2.42 4.31 8.46
CA MET A 90 2.05 5.55 7.77
C MET A 90 2.77 6.75 8.37
N GLY A 91 3.14 6.68 9.64
CA GLY A 91 4.00 7.70 10.23
C GLY A 91 5.37 7.74 9.57
N GLU A 92 5.92 6.57 9.26
CA GLU A 92 7.19 6.48 8.54
C GLU A 92 7.05 6.96 7.09
N ALA A 93 5.92 6.67 6.46
CA ALA A 93 5.67 7.08 5.07
C ALA A 93 5.43 8.59 4.94
N ALA A 94 5.01 9.24 6.01
CA ALA A 94 4.47 10.61 5.94
C ALA A 94 5.40 11.61 5.26
N GLU A 95 6.70 11.56 5.54
CA GLU A 95 7.64 12.53 5.00
C GLU A 95 8.01 12.26 3.53
N HIS A 96 7.58 11.13 2.99
CA HIS A 96 7.87 10.76 1.60
C HIS A 96 6.69 10.98 0.67
N LEU A 97 5.55 11.39 1.21
CA LEU A 97 4.33 11.56 0.43
C LEU A 97 4.38 12.78 -0.47
N ALA A 98 3.81 12.68 -1.65
CA ALA A 98 3.60 13.84 -2.51
C ALA A 98 2.58 14.76 -1.83
N SER A 99 2.75 16.08 -2.02
CA SER A 99 1.94 17.07 -1.29
C SER A 99 0.44 16.97 -1.60
N GLU A 100 0.08 16.44 -2.75
CA GLU A 100 -1.32 16.33 -3.15
C GLU A 100 -1.80 14.90 -3.23
N ALA A 101 -1.09 13.98 -2.58
CA ALA A 101 -1.47 12.57 -2.58
C ALA A 101 -2.81 12.38 -1.85
N LEU A 102 -3.68 11.58 -2.45
CA LEU A 102 -4.94 11.18 -1.82
C LEU A 102 -4.70 9.92 -1.02
N ILE A 103 -5.04 9.96 0.25
CA ILE A 103 -4.84 8.81 1.14
C ILE A 103 -6.18 8.12 1.34
N VAL A 104 -6.23 6.82 1.04
CA VAL A 104 -7.44 6.02 1.17
C VAL A 104 -7.16 4.88 2.16
N SER A 105 -8.01 4.75 3.16
CA SER A 105 -7.88 3.67 4.12
C SER A 105 -8.65 2.45 3.64
N ALA A 106 -7.95 1.34 3.47
CA ALA A 106 -8.56 0.04 3.21
C ALA A 106 -8.37 -0.89 4.42
N SER A 107 -7.78 -0.40 5.50
CA SER A 107 -7.64 -1.13 6.75
C SER A 107 -8.92 -1.00 7.56
N LYS A 108 -9.27 -2.06 8.28
CA LYS A 108 -10.51 -2.11 9.07
C LYS A 108 -10.19 -2.13 10.55
N GLY A 109 -11.17 -1.67 11.36
CA GLY A 109 -11.10 -1.78 12.80
C GLY A 109 -10.68 -0.49 13.48
N ILE A 110 -10.29 -0.63 14.73
CA ILE A 110 -9.83 0.48 15.56
C ILE A 110 -8.47 0.14 16.13
N GLU A 111 -7.71 1.17 16.48
CA GLU A 111 -6.39 0.98 17.08
C GLU A 111 -6.56 0.62 18.56
N LEU A 112 -5.89 -0.44 18.99
CA LEU A 112 -5.85 -0.78 20.41
C LEU A 112 -5.06 0.30 21.15
N GLY A 113 -5.46 0.61 22.35
CA GLY A 113 -4.84 1.65 23.14
C GLY A 113 -5.56 2.97 22.99
N SER A 114 -5.53 3.58 21.80
CA SER A 114 -6.18 4.87 21.56
C SER A 114 -7.67 4.73 21.26
N LEU A 115 -8.10 3.58 20.74
CA LEU A 115 -9.47 3.32 20.29
C LEU A 115 -9.89 4.20 19.11
N LEU A 116 -8.94 4.74 18.37
CA LEU A 116 -9.23 5.55 17.19
C LEU A 116 -9.57 4.68 15.99
N ARG A 117 -10.46 5.17 15.13
CA ARG A 117 -10.70 4.55 13.84
C ARG A 117 -9.48 4.77 12.94
N MET A 118 -9.38 4.00 11.86
CA MET A 118 -8.21 4.10 10.97
C MET A 118 -8.09 5.47 10.30
N ASP A 119 -9.20 6.11 9.95
CA ASP A 119 -9.13 7.46 9.40
C ASP A 119 -8.61 8.47 10.42
N GLU A 120 -8.95 8.27 11.70
CA GLU A 120 -8.45 9.13 12.77
C GLU A 120 -6.96 8.89 13.03
N VAL A 121 -6.51 7.63 12.95
CA VAL A 121 -5.09 7.31 13.06
C VAL A 121 -4.31 7.99 11.94
N LEU A 122 -4.81 7.90 10.71
CA LEU A 122 -4.15 8.53 9.58
C LEU A 122 -4.09 10.04 9.74
N ALA A 123 -5.17 10.65 10.19
CA ALA A 123 -5.18 12.09 10.43
C ALA A 123 -4.15 12.51 11.50
N ALA A 124 -3.87 11.63 12.47
CA ALA A 124 -2.93 11.94 13.53
C ALA A 124 -1.47 11.91 13.07
N VAL A 125 -1.15 11.10 12.06
CA VAL A 125 0.26 10.89 11.65
C VAL A 125 0.62 11.51 10.32
N LEU A 126 -0.37 11.88 9.50
CA LEU A 126 -0.10 12.41 8.16
C LEU A 126 -0.18 13.93 8.14
N PRO A 127 0.57 14.57 7.24
CA PRO A 127 0.43 16.01 7.04
C PRO A 127 -0.94 16.32 6.43
N GLU A 128 -1.35 17.55 6.54
CA GLU A 128 -2.66 18.03 6.05
C GLU A 128 -2.89 17.84 4.55
#